data_4b8b1e9adcc8daaa7d4972a953740dfb
#
_entry.id   4b8b1e9adcc8daaa7d4972a953740dfb
#
_cell.length_a   1.000
_cell.length_b   1.000
_cell.length_c   1.000
_cell.angle_alpha   90.00
_cell.angle_beta   90.00
_cell.angle_gamma   90.00
#
_symmetry.space_group_name_H-M   'P 1'
#
loop_
_entity.id
_entity.type
_entity.pdbx_description
1 polymer ?
#
loop_
_entity_poly.entity_id
_entity_poly.type
_entity_poly.pdbx_seq_one_letter_code
_entity_poly.pdbx_strand_id
1 'polypeptide(L)'
;MIKMIDKDSIETAKEYCQGDPFGCRILAAMLAYGTDKPFALFWTQHEGDTADGAITAVISRLDTAMTVCAKGKYDEEELDCFIQANMGYMGALRPAREGETSNGLVMRLAKRKNVVSSSDAEINPEISDVYAVMEECAGTGFEVPRFDDFYSDMIYRKKAKTVLSAIFRVEGMPVACGAVHLSPGTALLTICACVPDKRGNGYAGKVVNALLDRCADRDIYLMCMPSMHDFYAKFGFLTTGGFVY
;
A
#
# COMPACT_ATOMS: atom_id res chain seq x y z
N MET A 1 0.67 -14.39 21.40
CA MET A 1 2.09 -14.02 21.64
C MET A 1 2.71 -13.46 20.36
N ILE A 2 3.35 -12.26 20.44
CA ILE A 2 4.03 -11.62 19.31
C ILE A 2 5.53 -11.95 19.33
N LYS A 3 6.07 -12.42 18.21
CA LYS A 3 7.51 -12.71 18.03
C LYS A 3 8.04 -12.14 16.72
N MET A 4 9.34 -11.81 16.69
CA MET A 4 10.02 -11.39 15.45
C MET A 4 10.06 -12.57 14.47
N ILE A 5 9.86 -12.27 13.18
CA ILE A 5 9.97 -13.27 12.11
C ILE A 5 11.42 -13.76 12.01
N ASP A 6 11.58 -15.06 12.00
CA ASP A 6 12.82 -15.79 11.77
C ASP A 6 12.78 -16.57 10.44
N LYS A 7 13.82 -17.33 10.17
CA LYS A 7 13.92 -18.10 8.92
C LYS A 7 12.85 -19.18 8.79
N ASP A 8 12.37 -19.72 9.90
CA ASP A 8 11.42 -20.83 9.93
C ASP A 8 9.96 -20.33 9.75
N SER A 9 9.67 -19.12 10.22
CA SER A 9 8.34 -18.51 10.18
C SER A 9 8.08 -17.62 8.95
N ILE A 10 9.11 -17.29 8.16
CA ILE A 10 8.99 -16.32 7.06
C ILE A 10 8.01 -16.78 5.97
N GLU A 11 8.03 -18.05 5.57
CA GLU A 11 7.15 -18.54 4.50
C GLU A 11 5.69 -18.59 4.97
N THR A 12 5.44 -19.04 6.21
CA THR A 12 4.09 -19.03 6.80
C THR A 12 3.53 -17.61 6.93
N ALA A 13 4.38 -16.65 7.33
CA ALA A 13 3.99 -15.25 7.40
C ALA A 13 3.67 -14.68 5.99
N LYS A 14 4.42 -15.07 4.96
CA LYS A 14 4.13 -14.69 3.57
C LYS A 14 2.80 -15.27 3.10
N GLU A 15 2.52 -16.53 3.36
CA GLU A 15 1.25 -17.19 3.03
C GLU A 15 0.08 -16.50 3.73
N TYR A 16 0.22 -16.18 5.02
CA TYR A 16 -0.80 -15.46 5.77
C TYR A 16 -1.14 -14.10 5.14
N CYS A 17 -0.15 -13.37 4.65
CA CYS A 17 -0.33 -12.04 4.05
C CYS A 17 -0.99 -12.06 2.65
N GLN A 18 -1.04 -13.19 1.94
CA GLN A 18 -1.55 -13.24 0.56
C GLN A 18 -3.04 -12.85 0.47
N GLY A 19 -3.40 -12.19 -0.64
CA GLY A 19 -4.79 -11.82 -0.93
C GLY A 19 -5.38 -10.70 -0.06
N ASP A 20 -4.53 -9.99 0.69
CA ASP A 20 -4.92 -8.94 1.61
C ASP A 20 -4.17 -7.63 1.30
N PRO A 21 -4.81 -6.45 1.32
CA PRO A 21 -4.16 -5.19 0.99
C PRO A 21 -3.08 -4.75 1.99
N PHE A 22 -3.26 -4.99 3.30
CA PHE A 22 -2.23 -4.74 4.31
C PHE A 22 -1.10 -5.76 4.18
N GLY A 23 -1.48 -7.02 3.95
CA GLY A 23 -0.53 -8.08 3.63
C GLY A 23 0.28 -7.80 2.38
N CYS A 24 -0.31 -7.25 1.31
CA CYS A 24 0.41 -6.82 0.11
C CYS A 24 1.48 -5.77 0.44
N ARG A 25 1.17 -4.78 1.29
CA ARG A 25 2.11 -3.76 1.73
C ARG A 25 3.30 -4.37 2.50
N ILE A 26 3.02 -5.30 3.41
CA ILE A 26 4.02 -6.02 4.20
C ILE A 26 4.91 -6.90 3.29
N LEU A 27 4.29 -7.71 2.42
CA LEU A 27 5.01 -8.59 1.50
C LEU A 27 5.90 -7.83 0.52
N ALA A 28 5.39 -6.73 -0.05
CA ALA A 28 6.18 -5.88 -0.93
C ALA A 28 7.44 -5.33 -0.22
N ALA A 29 7.33 -5.03 1.08
CA ALA A 29 8.47 -4.60 1.88
C ALA A 29 9.44 -5.76 2.19
N MET A 30 8.94 -6.93 2.60
CA MET A 30 9.77 -8.11 2.84
C MET A 30 10.58 -8.52 1.60
N LEU A 31 9.94 -8.49 0.43
CA LEU A 31 10.58 -8.82 -0.84
C LEU A 31 11.61 -7.77 -1.28
N ALA A 32 11.38 -6.49 -0.96
CA ALA A 32 12.27 -5.40 -1.33
C ALA A 32 13.52 -5.33 -0.43
N TYR A 33 13.34 -5.52 0.88
CA TYR A 33 14.38 -5.25 1.88
C TYR A 33 14.95 -6.51 2.53
N GLY A 34 14.24 -7.65 2.45
CA GLY A 34 14.54 -8.80 3.29
C GLY A 34 14.08 -8.58 4.73
N THR A 35 14.49 -9.47 5.63
CA THR A 35 14.12 -9.45 7.05
C THR A 35 15.29 -9.18 7.99
N ASP A 36 16.44 -8.79 7.44
CA ASP A 36 17.72 -8.60 8.15
C ASP A 36 18.13 -7.12 8.28
N LYS A 37 17.29 -6.18 7.85
CA LYS A 37 17.59 -4.76 7.88
C LYS A 37 17.09 -4.11 9.18
N PRO A 38 17.88 -3.26 9.84
CA PRO A 38 17.48 -2.63 11.10
C PRO A 38 16.30 -1.65 10.98
N PHE A 39 16.03 -1.15 9.77
CA PHE A 39 14.92 -0.26 9.49
C PHE A 39 13.67 -0.99 8.98
N ALA A 40 13.75 -2.29 8.66
CA ALA A 40 12.65 -3.09 8.14
C ALA A 40 12.44 -4.32 9.05
N LEU A 41 11.58 -4.19 10.02
CA LEU A 41 11.33 -5.19 11.05
C LEU A 41 9.95 -5.83 10.85
N PHE A 42 9.86 -7.14 11.12
CA PHE A 42 8.65 -7.91 10.90
C PHE A 42 8.40 -8.86 12.06
N TRP A 43 7.11 -9.00 12.44
CA TRP A 43 6.67 -9.87 13.53
C TRP A 43 5.42 -10.65 13.12
N THR A 44 5.19 -11.76 13.80
CA THR A 44 3.95 -12.53 13.76
C THR A 44 3.31 -12.56 15.15
N GLN A 45 1.99 -12.43 15.20
CA GLN A 45 1.21 -12.79 16.36
C GLN A 45 0.69 -14.21 16.18
N HIS A 46 0.72 -15.01 17.23
CA HIS A 46 0.27 -16.40 17.25
C HIS A 46 -0.88 -16.60 18.24
N GLU A 47 -1.74 -17.54 17.94
CA GLU A 47 -2.80 -17.96 18.84
C GLU A 47 -2.22 -18.60 20.11
N GLY A 48 -2.69 -18.16 21.29
CA GLY A 48 -2.21 -18.63 22.59
C GLY A 48 -0.81 -18.11 22.95
N ASP A 49 -0.23 -18.72 23.98
CA ASP A 49 1.02 -18.27 24.61
C ASP A 49 2.29 -18.97 24.04
N THR A 50 2.14 -19.72 22.96
CA THR A 50 3.24 -20.48 22.35
C THR A 50 3.50 -20.03 20.92
N ALA A 51 4.76 -20.16 20.48
CA ALA A 51 5.17 -19.83 19.13
C ALA A 51 4.69 -20.83 18.06
N ASP A 52 4.12 -21.95 18.46
CA ASP A 52 3.62 -23.02 17.59
C ASP A 52 2.15 -22.86 17.23
N GLY A 53 1.46 -21.85 17.80
CA GLY A 53 0.08 -21.51 17.46
C GLY A 53 -0.05 -20.99 16.03
N ALA A 54 -1.27 -21.03 15.48
CA ALA A 54 -1.56 -20.43 14.17
C ALA A 54 -1.27 -18.93 14.17
N ILE A 55 -0.75 -18.40 13.03
CA ILE A 55 -0.55 -16.96 12.87
C ILE A 55 -1.92 -16.27 12.81
N THR A 56 -2.10 -15.25 13.64
CA THR A 56 -3.32 -14.42 13.74
C THR A 56 -3.12 -13.00 13.24
N ALA A 57 -1.88 -12.50 13.23
CA ALA A 57 -1.52 -11.25 12.58
C ALA A 57 -0.05 -11.27 12.11
N VAL A 58 0.24 -10.47 11.08
CA VAL A 58 1.61 -10.14 10.65
C VAL A 58 1.78 -8.64 10.72
N ILE A 59 2.91 -8.21 11.28
CA ILE A 59 3.20 -6.81 11.57
C ILE A 59 4.51 -6.45 10.87
N SER A 60 4.56 -5.28 10.26
CA SER A 60 5.81 -4.68 9.76
C SER A 60 6.02 -3.30 10.34
N ARG A 61 7.28 -2.93 10.54
CA ARG A 61 7.71 -1.56 10.79
C ARG A 61 8.83 -1.20 9.82
N LEU A 62 8.59 -0.18 9.00
CA LEU A 62 9.58 0.42 8.13
C LEU A 62 9.90 1.81 8.66
N ASP A 63 11.09 2.00 9.22
CA ASP A 63 11.47 3.19 9.97
C ASP A 63 10.40 3.57 11.01
N THR A 64 9.60 4.59 10.71
CA THR A 64 8.53 5.11 11.58
C THR A 64 7.13 4.66 11.16
N ALA A 65 6.98 3.88 10.08
CA ALA A 65 5.68 3.45 9.58
C ALA A 65 5.40 1.99 9.94
N MET A 66 4.37 1.75 10.72
CA MET A 66 3.91 0.40 11.07
C MET A 66 2.69 0.00 10.25
N THR A 67 2.63 -1.25 9.82
CA THR A 67 1.47 -1.84 9.14
C THR A 67 1.14 -3.18 9.75
N VAL A 68 -0.15 -3.44 9.96
CA VAL A 68 -0.67 -4.69 10.50
C VAL A 68 -1.61 -5.34 9.49
N CYS A 69 -1.35 -6.60 9.17
CA CYS A 69 -2.27 -7.51 8.49
C CYS A 69 -2.83 -8.47 9.52
N ALA A 70 -4.11 -8.32 9.86
CA ALA A 70 -4.83 -9.20 10.77
C ALA A 70 -6.09 -9.70 10.09
N LYS A 71 -6.31 -11.03 10.12
CA LYS A 71 -7.45 -11.70 9.48
C LYS A 71 -8.20 -12.53 10.51
N GLY A 72 -9.51 -12.31 10.61
CA GLY A 72 -10.34 -13.05 11.54
C GLY A 72 -10.07 -12.67 13.00
N LYS A 73 -10.04 -13.67 13.89
CA LYS A 73 -9.85 -13.47 15.34
C LYS A 73 -8.35 -13.39 15.66
N TYR A 74 -7.96 -12.39 16.42
CA TYR A 74 -6.60 -12.17 16.92
C TYR A 74 -6.66 -11.57 18.33
N ASP A 75 -5.55 -11.53 19.05
CA ASP A 75 -5.47 -10.89 20.36
C ASP A 75 -5.29 -9.36 20.17
N GLU A 76 -6.40 -8.64 20.33
CA GLU A 76 -6.43 -7.18 20.13
C GLU A 76 -5.66 -6.45 21.23
N GLU A 77 -5.74 -6.93 22.50
CA GLU A 77 -5.08 -6.27 23.62
C GLU A 77 -3.55 -6.41 23.53
N GLU A 78 -3.06 -7.60 23.21
CA GLU A 78 -1.64 -7.84 22.98
C GLU A 78 -1.13 -6.97 21.81
N LEU A 79 -1.90 -6.91 20.70
CA LEU A 79 -1.53 -6.11 19.53
C LEU A 79 -1.47 -4.61 19.87
N ASP A 80 -2.46 -4.09 20.61
CA ASP A 80 -2.51 -2.69 21.00
C ASP A 80 -1.36 -2.33 21.95
N CYS A 81 -1.04 -3.18 22.91
CA CYS A 81 0.13 -3.02 23.77
C CYS A 81 1.44 -3.02 22.96
N PHE A 82 1.55 -3.92 21.98
CA PHE A 82 2.72 -3.99 21.11
C PHE A 82 2.88 -2.72 20.26
N ILE A 83 1.80 -2.24 19.64
CA ILE A 83 1.80 -0.99 18.85
C ILE A 83 2.19 0.18 19.75
N GLN A 84 1.58 0.31 20.91
CA GLN A 84 1.88 1.38 21.86
C GLN A 84 3.35 1.38 22.29
N ALA A 85 3.92 0.21 22.57
CA ALA A 85 5.32 0.08 22.95
C ALA A 85 6.32 0.44 21.83
N ASN A 86 5.94 0.23 20.56
CA ASN A 86 6.80 0.44 19.40
C ASN A 86 6.60 1.78 18.68
N MET A 87 5.38 2.35 18.71
CA MET A 87 5.00 3.55 17.98
C MET A 87 4.52 4.69 18.88
N GLY A 88 4.32 4.42 20.17
CA GLY A 88 3.74 5.39 21.09
C GLY A 88 2.35 5.84 20.60
N TYR A 89 2.18 7.16 20.49
CA TYR A 89 0.90 7.75 20.05
C TYR A 89 0.67 7.75 18.53
N MET A 90 1.67 7.40 17.73
CA MET A 90 1.56 7.45 16.26
C MET A 90 0.66 6.36 15.68
N GLY A 91 0.47 5.26 16.43
CA GLY A 91 -0.36 4.16 16.00
C GLY A 91 0.22 3.36 14.82
N ALA A 92 -0.64 2.57 14.18
CA ALA A 92 -0.26 1.72 13.06
C ALA A 92 -1.38 1.66 12.01
N LEU A 93 -1.02 1.61 10.74
CA LEU A 93 -1.96 1.33 9.66
C LEU A 93 -2.48 -0.11 9.81
N ARG A 94 -3.76 -0.29 10.10
CA ARG A 94 -4.40 -1.60 10.29
C ARG A 94 -5.84 -1.62 9.78
N PRO A 95 -6.45 -2.81 9.59
CA PRO A 95 -7.89 -2.91 9.37
C PRO A 95 -8.66 -2.26 10.53
N ALA A 96 -9.74 -1.53 10.20
CA ALA A 96 -10.69 -1.07 11.21
C ALA A 96 -11.43 -2.29 11.80
N ARG A 97 -11.61 -2.32 13.13
CA ARG A 97 -12.37 -3.33 13.84
C ARG A 97 -13.87 -3.12 13.69
N GLU A 98 -14.65 -4.14 14.02
CA GLU A 98 -16.11 -4.00 14.01
C GLU A 98 -16.56 -2.90 15.00
N GLY A 99 -17.38 -1.96 14.53
CA GLY A 99 -17.84 -0.83 15.32
C GLY A 99 -16.84 0.31 15.50
N GLU A 100 -15.59 0.18 15.01
CA GLU A 100 -14.58 1.23 15.09
C GLU A 100 -14.77 2.27 13.98
N THR A 101 -14.57 3.56 14.30
CA THR A 101 -14.58 4.63 13.30
C THR A 101 -13.31 4.55 12.46
N SER A 102 -13.46 4.33 11.15
CA SER A 102 -12.33 4.25 10.24
C SER A 102 -11.83 5.62 9.81
N ASN A 103 -10.51 5.74 9.60
CA ASN A 103 -9.90 6.93 8.99
C ASN A 103 -10.10 6.97 7.47
N GLY A 104 -10.30 5.82 6.83
CA GLY A 104 -10.49 5.72 5.39
C GLY A 104 -11.06 4.38 4.93
N LEU A 105 -11.17 4.23 3.62
CA LEU A 105 -11.79 3.09 2.97
C LEU A 105 -10.75 2.16 2.38
N VAL A 106 -10.98 0.86 2.55
CA VAL A 106 -10.32 -0.20 1.76
C VAL A 106 -11.24 -0.57 0.61
N MET A 107 -10.75 -0.48 -0.62
CA MET A 107 -11.52 -0.82 -1.81
C MET A 107 -10.82 -1.91 -2.63
N ARG A 108 -11.61 -2.82 -3.22
CA ARG A 108 -11.15 -3.88 -4.12
C ARG A 108 -11.74 -3.68 -5.50
N LEU A 109 -10.95 -3.91 -6.54
CA LEU A 109 -11.44 -3.93 -7.91
C LEU A 109 -12.29 -5.19 -8.13
N ALA A 110 -13.61 -5.00 -8.29
CA ALA A 110 -14.54 -6.11 -8.53
C ALA A 110 -14.68 -6.42 -10.02
N LYS A 111 -14.83 -5.37 -10.85
CA LYS A 111 -14.94 -5.50 -12.31
C LYS A 111 -14.49 -4.21 -12.97
N ARG A 112 -13.57 -4.31 -13.92
CA ARG A 112 -13.11 -3.14 -14.70
C ARG A 112 -14.27 -2.40 -15.35
N LYS A 113 -14.31 -1.09 -15.13
CA LYS A 113 -15.22 -0.13 -15.74
C LYS A 113 -14.42 1.04 -16.31
N ASN A 114 -15.02 1.80 -17.21
CA ASN A 114 -14.43 3.02 -17.79
C ASN A 114 -13.00 2.80 -18.30
N VAL A 115 -12.80 1.75 -19.10
CA VAL A 115 -11.51 1.48 -19.76
C VAL A 115 -11.27 2.58 -20.78
N VAL A 116 -10.53 3.61 -20.37
CA VAL A 116 -10.00 4.63 -21.29
C VAL A 116 -8.68 4.09 -21.83
N SER A 117 -8.38 4.38 -23.10
CA SER A 117 -7.06 4.01 -23.66
C SER A 117 -5.94 4.50 -22.73
N SER A 118 -5.17 3.55 -22.22
CA SER A 118 -4.01 3.79 -21.34
C SER A 118 -2.70 3.94 -22.13
N SER A 119 -2.79 3.93 -23.48
CA SER A 119 -1.63 3.87 -24.37
C SER A 119 -0.66 5.02 -24.21
N ASP A 120 -1.10 6.15 -23.66
CA ASP A 120 -0.31 7.38 -23.55
C ASP A 120 0.36 7.56 -22.18
N ALA A 121 0.10 6.66 -21.23
CA ALA A 121 0.75 6.70 -19.92
C ALA A 121 2.10 5.96 -19.99
N GLU A 122 3.15 6.62 -19.56
CA GLU A 122 4.50 6.07 -19.46
C GLU A 122 4.58 5.15 -18.24
N ILE A 123 5.03 3.92 -18.44
CA ILE A 123 5.20 2.92 -17.39
C ILE A 123 6.65 2.86 -16.92
N ASN A 124 6.86 2.81 -15.62
CA ASN A 124 8.17 2.83 -14.97
C ASN A 124 9.05 4.02 -15.40
N PRO A 125 8.50 5.24 -15.34
CA PRO A 125 9.27 6.46 -15.66
C PRO A 125 10.45 6.65 -14.72
N GLU A 126 11.21 7.71 -14.94
CA GLU A 126 12.20 8.15 -13.96
C GLU A 126 11.54 8.48 -12.63
N ILE A 127 12.20 8.10 -11.53
CA ILE A 127 11.65 8.29 -10.18
C ILE A 127 11.45 9.78 -9.87
N SER A 128 12.36 10.62 -10.37
CA SER A 128 12.28 12.08 -10.25
C SER A 128 11.01 12.67 -10.87
N ASP A 129 10.51 12.11 -11.97
CA ASP A 129 9.28 12.59 -12.60
C ASP A 129 8.02 12.23 -11.79
N VAL A 130 8.02 11.04 -11.17
CA VAL A 130 6.97 10.66 -10.22
C VAL A 130 6.97 11.61 -9.03
N TYR A 131 8.17 11.88 -8.48
CA TYR A 131 8.32 12.76 -7.34
C TYR A 131 7.93 14.21 -7.65
N ALA A 132 8.29 14.73 -8.80
CA ALA A 132 7.91 16.08 -9.22
C ALA A 132 6.38 16.30 -9.21
N VAL A 133 5.60 15.32 -9.69
CA VAL A 133 4.13 15.40 -9.60
C VAL A 133 3.64 15.35 -8.16
N MET A 134 4.28 14.54 -7.30
CA MET A 134 3.93 14.47 -5.88
C MET A 134 4.22 15.80 -5.17
N GLU A 135 5.39 16.41 -5.44
CA GLU A 135 5.83 17.67 -4.85
C GLU A 135 4.87 18.82 -5.19
N GLU A 136 4.40 18.90 -6.43
CA GLU A 136 3.35 19.86 -6.85
C GLU A 136 2.00 19.64 -6.13
N CYS A 137 1.78 18.46 -5.56
CA CYS A 137 0.59 18.15 -4.76
C CYS A 137 0.78 18.40 -3.25
N ALA A 138 1.96 18.81 -2.79
CA ALA A 138 2.24 19.07 -1.39
C ALA A 138 1.27 20.11 -0.81
N GLY A 139 0.82 19.88 0.44
CA GLY A 139 -0.10 20.80 1.12
C GLY A 139 -1.57 20.72 0.66
N THR A 140 -1.92 19.85 -0.30
CA THR A 140 -3.31 19.64 -0.73
C THR A 140 -3.97 18.43 -0.06
N GLY A 141 -3.55 18.08 1.17
CA GLY A 141 -3.95 16.85 1.86
C GLY A 141 -3.12 15.63 1.42
N PHE A 142 -2.06 15.87 0.66
CA PHE A 142 -1.10 14.86 0.22
C PHE A 142 0.23 15.11 0.92
N GLU A 143 0.69 14.15 1.74
CA GLU A 143 1.99 14.20 2.38
C GLU A 143 3.06 13.65 1.45
N VAL A 144 4.09 14.45 1.20
CA VAL A 144 5.21 14.08 0.32
C VAL A 144 6.41 13.76 1.21
N PRO A 145 6.99 12.56 1.10
CA PRO A 145 8.21 12.21 1.83
C PRO A 145 9.39 13.03 1.29
N ARG A 146 10.50 13.05 2.01
CA ARG A 146 11.74 13.63 1.49
C ARG A 146 12.18 12.90 0.23
N PHE A 147 12.75 13.64 -0.73
CA PHE A 147 13.19 13.07 -2.01
C PHE A 147 14.12 11.87 -1.85
N ASP A 148 15.15 12.00 -1.01
CA ASP A 148 16.15 10.94 -0.83
C ASP A 148 15.55 9.65 -0.27
N ASP A 149 14.59 9.77 0.65
CA ASP A 149 13.90 8.63 1.26
C ASP A 149 13.00 7.95 0.22
N PHE A 150 12.21 8.74 -0.52
CA PHE A 150 11.36 8.24 -1.60
C PHE A 150 12.18 7.59 -2.71
N TYR A 151 13.25 8.26 -3.17
CA TYR A 151 14.10 7.77 -4.25
C TYR A 151 14.75 6.43 -3.86
N SER A 152 15.28 6.34 -2.66
CA SER A 152 15.90 5.12 -2.14
C SER A 152 14.89 3.97 -2.05
N ASP A 153 13.70 4.20 -1.47
CA ASP A 153 12.63 3.20 -1.40
C ASP A 153 12.23 2.70 -2.78
N MET A 154 12.02 3.61 -3.73
CA MET A 154 11.64 3.27 -5.11
C MET A 154 12.72 2.46 -5.83
N ILE A 155 14.02 2.76 -5.64
CA ILE A 155 15.13 1.98 -6.23
C ILE A 155 15.10 0.53 -5.70
N TYR A 156 15.00 0.35 -4.37
CA TYR A 156 14.93 -0.99 -3.77
C TYR A 156 13.73 -1.78 -4.29
N ARG A 157 12.55 -1.15 -4.31
CA ARG A 157 11.31 -1.78 -4.80
C ARG A 157 11.34 -2.08 -6.30
N LYS A 158 11.87 -1.18 -7.14
CA LYS A 158 12.05 -1.43 -8.58
C LYS A 158 12.99 -2.63 -8.81
N LYS A 159 14.13 -2.69 -8.11
CA LYS A 159 15.07 -3.81 -8.18
C LYS A 159 14.43 -5.14 -7.78
N ALA A 160 13.63 -5.13 -6.74
CA ALA A 160 12.90 -6.31 -6.24
C ALA A 160 11.62 -6.61 -7.04
N LYS A 161 11.23 -5.77 -8.02
CA LYS A 161 9.98 -5.87 -8.79
C LYS A 161 8.71 -5.85 -7.91
N THR A 162 8.76 -5.13 -6.80
CA THR A 162 7.65 -4.97 -5.84
C THR A 162 6.93 -3.63 -5.99
N VAL A 163 7.26 -2.85 -7.00
CA VAL A 163 6.57 -1.61 -7.36
C VAL A 163 6.47 -1.50 -8.88
N LEU A 164 5.35 -0.96 -9.32
CA LEU A 164 5.13 -0.47 -10.68
C LEU A 164 4.66 0.96 -10.57
N SER A 165 5.20 1.88 -11.37
CA SER A 165 4.78 3.27 -11.43
C SER A 165 4.37 3.68 -12.83
N ALA A 166 3.54 4.72 -12.93
CA ALA A 166 3.16 5.32 -14.21
C ALA A 166 3.02 6.84 -14.06
N ILE A 167 3.29 7.55 -15.16
CA ILE A 167 3.01 8.99 -15.29
C ILE A 167 2.24 9.28 -16.57
N PHE A 168 1.57 10.43 -16.58
CA PHE A 168 0.99 11.01 -17.78
C PHE A 168 1.60 12.40 -18.01
N ARG A 169 2.00 12.67 -19.28
CA ARG A 169 2.62 13.95 -19.66
C ARG A 169 1.68 14.78 -20.53
N VAL A 170 1.74 16.08 -20.34
CA VAL A 170 1.14 17.07 -21.25
C VAL A 170 2.27 17.99 -21.70
N GLU A 171 2.45 18.14 -23.00
CA GLU A 171 3.54 18.95 -23.59
C GLU A 171 4.94 18.60 -23.03
N GLY A 172 5.18 17.30 -22.78
CA GLY A 172 6.42 16.79 -22.24
C GLY A 172 6.54 16.85 -20.70
N MET A 173 5.67 17.61 -20.00
CA MET A 173 5.71 17.76 -18.54
C MET A 173 4.86 16.69 -17.85
N PRO A 174 5.36 16.03 -16.78
CA PRO A 174 4.58 15.09 -16.01
C PRO A 174 3.49 15.84 -15.21
N VAL A 175 2.23 15.44 -15.40
CA VAL A 175 1.07 16.12 -14.77
C VAL A 175 0.24 15.21 -13.89
N ALA A 176 0.39 13.90 -14.03
CA ALA A 176 -0.23 12.92 -13.14
C ALA A 176 0.70 11.73 -12.95
N CYS A 177 0.68 11.14 -11.77
CA CYS A 177 1.45 9.95 -11.44
C CYS A 177 0.64 8.96 -10.61
N GLY A 178 1.12 7.72 -10.60
CA GLY A 178 0.60 6.66 -9.74
C GLY A 178 1.62 5.56 -9.51
N ALA A 179 1.44 4.82 -8.44
CA ALA A 179 2.24 3.63 -8.16
C ALA A 179 1.40 2.55 -7.48
N VAL A 180 1.77 1.30 -7.73
CA VAL A 180 1.22 0.12 -7.07
C VAL A 180 2.33 -0.66 -6.41
N HIS A 181 2.12 -1.11 -5.17
CA HIS A 181 2.93 -2.16 -4.57
C HIS A 181 2.47 -3.51 -5.11
N LEU A 182 3.43 -4.39 -5.36
CA LEU A 182 3.19 -5.72 -5.93
C LEU A 182 3.65 -6.79 -4.95
N SER A 183 2.79 -7.77 -4.73
CA SER A 183 3.10 -9.03 -4.05
C SER A 183 2.55 -10.20 -4.86
N PRO A 184 2.86 -11.46 -4.55
CA PRO A 184 2.29 -12.61 -5.23
C PRO A 184 0.76 -12.54 -5.23
N GLY A 185 0.16 -12.54 -6.43
CA GLY A 185 -1.29 -12.51 -6.63
C GLY A 185 -2.03 -11.21 -6.24
N THR A 186 -1.35 -10.21 -5.67
CA THR A 186 -2.00 -8.98 -5.16
C THR A 186 -1.26 -7.72 -5.60
N ALA A 187 -2.01 -6.67 -5.90
CA ALA A 187 -1.51 -5.33 -6.16
C ALA A 187 -2.25 -4.30 -5.29
N LEU A 188 -1.52 -3.36 -4.70
CA LEU A 188 -2.07 -2.29 -3.89
C LEU A 188 -1.71 -0.94 -4.51
N LEU A 189 -2.70 -0.19 -5.00
CA LEU A 189 -2.52 1.18 -5.48
C LEU A 189 -2.21 2.08 -4.27
N THR A 190 -1.00 2.66 -4.25
CA THR A 190 -0.47 3.40 -3.10
C THR A 190 -0.29 4.89 -3.38
N ILE A 191 -0.08 5.25 -4.64
CA ILE A 191 0.06 6.64 -5.10
C ILE A 191 -0.92 6.87 -6.24
N CYS A 192 -1.64 7.99 -6.17
CA CYS A 192 -2.42 8.53 -7.27
C CYS A 192 -2.50 10.05 -7.08
N ALA A 193 -1.74 10.79 -7.88
CA ALA A 193 -1.65 12.25 -7.78
C ALA A 193 -1.83 12.90 -9.15
N CYS A 194 -2.35 14.13 -9.14
CA CYS A 194 -2.46 14.98 -10.33
C CYS A 194 -2.22 16.42 -9.88
N VAL A 195 -1.31 17.09 -10.59
CA VAL A 195 -0.98 18.51 -10.39
C VAL A 195 -2.28 19.32 -10.28
N PRO A 196 -2.44 20.18 -9.26
CA PRO A 196 -3.71 20.85 -8.95
C PRO A 196 -4.35 21.56 -10.16
N ASP A 197 -3.57 22.36 -10.90
CA ASP A 197 -4.04 23.13 -12.05
C ASP A 197 -4.39 22.26 -13.28
N LYS A 198 -4.06 20.99 -13.23
CA LYS A 198 -4.33 20.01 -14.31
C LYS A 198 -5.43 19.02 -13.94
N ARG A 199 -6.03 19.15 -12.75
CA ARG A 199 -7.18 18.31 -12.32
C ARG A 199 -8.41 18.54 -13.20
N GLY A 200 -9.34 17.58 -13.17
CA GLY A 200 -10.56 17.65 -13.98
C GLY A 200 -10.43 17.19 -15.43
N ASN A 201 -9.21 17.02 -15.95
CA ASN A 201 -8.94 16.63 -17.35
C ASN A 201 -8.79 15.11 -17.58
N GLY A 202 -9.03 14.29 -16.55
CA GLY A 202 -8.97 12.82 -16.65
C GLY A 202 -7.55 12.21 -16.62
N TYR A 203 -6.50 12.99 -16.42
CA TYR A 203 -5.11 12.52 -16.48
C TYR A 203 -4.78 11.46 -15.42
N ALA A 204 -5.23 11.65 -14.16
CA ALA A 204 -5.12 10.64 -13.12
C ALA A 204 -5.84 9.33 -13.51
N GLY A 205 -6.98 9.44 -14.21
CA GLY A 205 -7.71 8.29 -14.71
C GLY A 205 -6.93 7.49 -15.74
N LYS A 206 -6.17 8.14 -16.63
CA LYS A 206 -5.28 7.47 -17.61
C LYS A 206 -4.18 6.69 -16.89
N VAL A 207 -3.54 7.30 -15.87
CA VAL A 207 -2.52 6.65 -15.05
C VAL A 207 -3.09 5.43 -14.31
N VAL A 208 -4.24 5.58 -13.65
CA VAL A 208 -4.91 4.47 -12.96
C VAL A 208 -5.21 3.34 -13.94
N ASN A 209 -5.81 3.61 -15.10
CA ASN A 209 -6.09 2.58 -16.10
C ASN A 209 -4.83 1.85 -16.56
N ALA A 210 -3.72 2.57 -16.81
CA ALA A 210 -2.45 1.97 -17.22
C ALA A 210 -1.90 1.00 -16.16
N LEU A 211 -1.97 1.38 -14.88
CA LEU A 211 -1.56 0.52 -13.77
C LEU A 211 -2.46 -0.70 -13.63
N LEU A 212 -3.80 -0.52 -13.73
CA LEU A 212 -4.75 -1.61 -13.67
C LEU A 212 -4.56 -2.62 -14.81
N ASP A 213 -4.24 -2.16 -16.03
CA ASP A 213 -3.96 -3.03 -17.17
C ASP A 213 -2.73 -3.90 -16.95
N ARG A 214 -1.71 -3.35 -16.28
CA ARG A 214 -0.47 -4.08 -15.95
C ARG A 214 -0.62 -5.05 -14.78
N CYS A 215 -1.68 -4.91 -13.99
CA CYS A 215 -1.97 -5.75 -12.83
C CYS A 215 -3.21 -6.64 -13.04
N ALA A 216 -3.65 -6.85 -14.29
CA ALA A 216 -4.91 -7.54 -14.61
C ALA A 216 -4.96 -9.02 -14.14
N ASP A 217 -3.81 -9.62 -13.88
CA ASP A 217 -3.64 -10.97 -13.36
C ASP A 217 -3.69 -11.08 -11.82
N ARG A 218 -3.95 -9.96 -11.12
CA ARG A 218 -3.89 -9.83 -9.66
C ARG A 218 -5.20 -9.36 -9.06
N ASP A 219 -5.40 -9.67 -7.79
CA ASP A 219 -6.38 -8.97 -6.96
C ASP A 219 -5.86 -7.55 -6.68
N ILE A 220 -6.63 -6.55 -7.11
CA ILE A 220 -6.21 -5.16 -7.01
C ILE A 220 -7.01 -4.45 -5.92
N TYR A 221 -6.28 -3.81 -5.01
CA TYR A 221 -6.81 -3.04 -3.89
C TYR A 221 -6.29 -1.62 -3.90
N LEU A 222 -6.95 -0.75 -3.14
CA LEU A 222 -6.47 0.57 -2.75
C LEU A 222 -6.98 0.93 -1.35
N MET A 223 -6.33 1.92 -0.76
CA MET A 223 -6.75 2.58 0.47
C MET A 223 -6.90 4.07 0.17
N CYS A 224 -8.05 4.67 0.50
CA CYS A 224 -8.29 6.08 0.21
C CYS A 224 -9.16 6.75 1.28
N MET A 225 -9.11 8.09 1.28
CA MET A 225 -10.06 8.89 2.06
C MET A 225 -11.48 8.74 1.49
N PRO A 226 -12.54 8.83 2.31
CA PRO A 226 -13.92 8.73 1.84
C PRO A 226 -14.28 9.69 0.70
N SER A 227 -13.67 10.89 0.65
CA SER A 227 -13.83 11.85 -0.43
C SER A 227 -13.38 11.38 -1.80
N MET A 228 -12.52 10.34 -1.86
CA MET A 228 -12.02 9.75 -3.10
C MET A 228 -12.83 8.53 -3.59
N HIS A 229 -13.83 8.11 -2.82
CA HIS A 229 -14.65 6.94 -3.14
C HIS A 229 -15.20 6.99 -4.58
N ASP A 230 -15.87 8.07 -4.94
CA ASP A 230 -16.54 8.17 -6.25
C ASP A 230 -15.55 8.23 -7.42
N PHE A 231 -14.33 8.73 -7.18
CA PHE A 231 -13.28 8.69 -8.19
C PHE A 231 -12.90 7.23 -8.50
N TYR A 232 -12.67 6.40 -7.50
CA TYR A 232 -12.27 5.00 -7.70
C TYR A 232 -13.43 4.08 -8.08
N ALA A 233 -14.65 4.35 -7.62
CA ALA A 233 -15.85 3.61 -8.00
C ALA A 233 -16.11 3.64 -9.52
N LYS A 234 -15.70 4.72 -10.22
CA LYS A 234 -15.76 4.82 -11.68
C LYS A 234 -14.95 3.76 -12.41
N PHE A 235 -13.86 3.27 -11.81
CA PHE A 235 -13.03 2.20 -12.37
C PHE A 235 -13.54 0.79 -12.03
N GLY A 236 -14.52 0.69 -11.13
CA GLY A 236 -15.11 -0.56 -10.70
C GLY A 236 -14.61 -1.07 -9.36
N PHE A 237 -13.97 -0.21 -8.57
CA PHE A 237 -13.65 -0.51 -7.19
C PHE A 237 -14.91 -0.46 -6.32
N LEU A 238 -15.00 -1.39 -5.37
CA LEU A 238 -16.05 -1.46 -4.36
C LEU A 238 -15.40 -1.43 -2.97
N THR A 239 -16.04 -0.76 -2.04
CA THR A 239 -15.60 -0.75 -0.63
C THR A 239 -15.76 -2.15 -0.03
N THR A 240 -14.70 -2.64 0.61
CA THR A 240 -14.65 -3.94 1.28
C THR A 240 -14.34 -3.83 2.77
N GLY A 241 -13.98 -2.66 3.26
CA GLY A 241 -13.67 -2.42 4.66
C GLY A 241 -13.18 -0.98 4.89
N GLY A 242 -12.67 -0.75 6.09
CA GLY A 242 -12.02 0.49 6.49
C GLY A 242 -10.63 0.25 7.04
N PHE A 243 -9.87 1.32 7.21
CA PHE A 243 -8.59 1.31 7.88
C PHE A 243 -8.50 2.42 8.93
N VAL A 244 -7.61 2.23 9.90
CA VAL A 244 -7.22 3.22 10.92
C VAL A 244 -5.70 3.37 10.95
N TYR A 245 -5.27 4.50 11.50
CA TYR A 245 -3.87 4.76 11.85
C TYR A 245 -3.69 4.80 13.36
#